data_b0dad93fecac6e65550399323dc2c534
#
_entry.id   b0dad93fecac6e65550399323dc2c534
#
_cell.length_a   1.000
_cell.length_b   1.000
_cell.length_c   1.000
_cell.angle_alpha   90.00
_cell.angle_beta   90.00
_cell.angle_gamma   90.00
#
_symmetry.space_group_name_H-M   'P 1'
#
loop_
_entity.id
_entity.type
_entity.pdbx_description
1 polymer ?
#
loop_
_entity_poly.entity_id
_entity_poly.type
_entity_poly.pdbx_seq_one_letter_code
_entity_poly.pdbx_strand_id
1 'polypeptide(L)'
;MIEFDEYKVKLNNIHPKLKELASSLNIEECRVDLDRLHAQIESDGFWDNTDTAQKVTRQASQLEAKIERYEKMCTHWDDLMTICEMAIEENDDSMLDELVEGYKSLEEEMERERLETLLSGEYDGNNAI
;
A
#
# COMPACT_ATOMS: atom_id res chain seq x y z
N MET A 1 24.85 7.42 16.48
CA MET A 1 23.62 6.65 16.23
C MET A 1 22.35 7.40 16.59
N ILE A 2 22.50 8.66 16.94
CA ILE A 2 21.36 9.55 17.23
C ILE A 2 20.41 9.61 16.02
N GLU A 3 20.97 9.70 14.82
CA GLU A 3 20.18 9.77 13.57
C GLU A 3 19.28 8.55 13.39
N PHE A 4 19.78 7.35 13.68
CA PHE A 4 18.99 6.14 13.57
C PHE A 4 17.87 6.08 14.62
N ASP A 5 18.17 6.58 15.83
CA ASP A 5 17.16 6.67 16.88
C ASP A 5 16.04 7.63 16.49
N GLU A 6 16.40 8.77 15.88
CA GLU A 6 15.43 9.76 15.40
C GLU A 6 14.55 9.17 14.30
N TYR A 7 15.14 8.45 13.35
CA TYR A 7 14.38 7.84 12.26
C TYR A 7 13.49 6.72 12.77
N LYS A 8 13.94 5.98 13.79
CA LYS A 8 13.10 4.95 14.40
C LYS A 8 11.84 5.56 15.00
N VAL A 9 11.96 6.71 15.68
CA VAL A 9 10.80 7.45 16.21
C VAL A 9 9.89 7.92 15.07
N LYS A 10 10.48 8.48 14.02
CA LYS A 10 9.70 8.92 12.84
C LYS A 10 8.95 7.77 12.19
N LEU A 11 9.58 6.62 12.05
CA LEU A 11 8.96 5.43 11.48
C LEU A 11 7.83 4.91 12.36
N ASN A 12 8.02 4.93 13.69
CA ASN A 12 6.95 4.55 14.61
C ASN A 12 5.75 5.50 14.52
N ASN A 13 6.00 6.77 14.22
CA ASN A 13 4.92 7.75 14.02
C ASN A 13 4.20 7.56 12.69
N ILE A 14 4.86 6.97 11.70
CA ILE A 14 4.26 6.67 10.40
C ILE A 14 3.35 5.45 10.49
N HIS A 15 3.65 4.49 11.35
CA HIS A 15 2.90 3.23 11.43
C HIS A 15 1.38 3.42 11.56
N PRO A 16 0.89 4.27 12.48
CA PRO A 16 -0.57 4.53 12.55
C PRO A 16 -1.11 5.16 11.26
N LYS A 17 -0.30 5.97 10.58
CA LYS A 17 -0.72 6.61 9.33
C LYS A 17 -0.89 5.58 8.22
N LEU A 18 -0.05 4.53 8.20
CA LEU A 18 -0.22 3.41 7.27
C LEU A 18 -1.54 2.70 7.51
N LYS A 19 -1.91 2.52 8.78
CA LYS A 19 -3.19 1.89 9.14
C LYS A 19 -4.37 2.75 8.71
N GLU A 20 -4.27 4.05 8.92
CA GLU A 20 -5.30 5.00 8.47
C GLU A 20 -5.45 4.96 6.96
N LEU A 21 -4.31 4.87 6.25
CA LEU A 21 -4.32 4.78 4.79
C LEU A 21 -5.00 3.50 4.33
N ALA A 22 -4.76 2.38 4.99
CA ALA A 22 -5.43 1.12 4.68
C ALA A 22 -6.95 1.26 4.76
N SER A 23 -7.43 1.95 5.80
CA SER A 23 -8.86 2.22 5.97
C SER A 23 -9.40 3.13 4.87
N SER A 24 -8.67 4.20 4.54
CA SER A 24 -9.07 5.14 3.49
C SER A 24 -9.10 4.48 2.12
N LEU A 25 -8.18 3.57 1.86
CA LEU A 25 -8.11 2.82 0.61
C LEU A 25 -9.10 1.65 0.58
N ASN A 26 -9.73 1.32 1.69
CA ASN A 26 -10.64 0.17 1.82
C ASN A 26 -9.96 -1.14 1.46
N ILE A 27 -8.73 -1.33 1.94
CA ILE A 27 -7.90 -2.49 1.57
C ILE A 27 -8.57 -3.81 1.93
N GLU A 28 -9.18 -3.91 3.13
CA GLU A 28 -9.87 -5.13 3.54
C GLU A 28 -11.03 -5.47 2.60
N GLU A 29 -11.81 -4.45 2.25
CA GLU A 29 -12.91 -4.60 1.31
C GLU A 29 -12.42 -5.01 -0.08
N CYS A 30 -11.30 -4.41 -0.51
CA CYS A 30 -10.67 -4.77 -1.78
C CYS A 30 -10.24 -6.24 -1.79
N ARG A 31 -9.72 -6.75 -0.69
CA ARG A 31 -9.32 -8.16 -0.58
C ARG A 31 -10.52 -9.09 -0.69
N VAL A 32 -11.61 -8.74 -0.01
CA VAL A 32 -12.85 -9.52 -0.07
C VAL A 32 -13.40 -9.52 -1.50
N ASP A 33 -13.45 -8.35 -2.12
CA ASP A 33 -13.94 -8.21 -3.50
C ASP A 33 -13.06 -8.99 -4.48
N LEU A 34 -11.75 -8.95 -4.28
CA LEU A 34 -10.82 -9.68 -5.15
C LEU A 34 -11.04 -11.19 -5.04
N ASP A 35 -11.23 -11.71 -3.83
CA ASP A 35 -11.52 -13.12 -3.62
C ASP A 35 -12.80 -13.51 -4.35
N ARG A 36 -13.82 -12.67 -4.28
CA ARG A 36 -15.10 -12.89 -4.99
C ARG A 36 -14.89 -12.93 -6.50
N LEU A 37 -14.09 -11.98 -7.02
CA LEU A 37 -13.81 -11.95 -8.45
C LEU A 37 -12.99 -13.14 -8.91
N HIS A 38 -12.03 -13.60 -8.10
CA HIS A 38 -11.25 -14.79 -8.39
C HIS A 38 -12.14 -16.03 -8.46
N ALA A 39 -13.10 -16.16 -7.53
CA ALA A 39 -14.06 -17.25 -7.53
C ALA A 39 -14.91 -17.21 -8.80
N GLN A 40 -15.31 -16.03 -9.22
CA GLN A 40 -16.05 -15.84 -10.47
C GLN A 40 -15.26 -16.30 -11.68
N ILE A 41 -13.99 -15.88 -11.75
CA ILE A 41 -13.09 -16.24 -12.85
C ILE A 41 -12.90 -17.76 -12.95
N GLU A 42 -12.90 -18.46 -11.81
CA GLU A 42 -12.73 -19.89 -11.74
C GLU A 42 -14.02 -20.67 -11.95
N SER A 43 -15.16 -19.99 -12.03
CA SER A 43 -16.45 -20.67 -12.17
C SER A 43 -16.65 -21.20 -13.59
N ASP A 44 -17.48 -22.25 -13.70
CA ASP A 44 -17.81 -22.87 -14.97
C ASP A 44 -18.54 -21.88 -15.88
N GLY A 45 -18.12 -21.85 -17.14
CA GLY A 45 -18.76 -20.98 -18.13
C GLY A 45 -18.36 -19.51 -18.06
N PHE A 46 -17.44 -19.15 -17.16
CA PHE A 46 -17.01 -17.75 -17.03
C PHE A 46 -16.52 -17.17 -18.35
N TRP A 47 -15.70 -17.94 -19.06
CA TRP A 47 -15.07 -17.47 -20.31
C TRP A 47 -16.00 -17.51 -21.53
N ASP A 48 -17.21 -18.04 -21.36
CA ASP A 48 -18.18 -18.11 -22.45
C ASP A 48 -18.71 -16.73 -22.85
N ASN A 49 -18.79 -15.80 -21.90
CA ASN A 49 -19.18 -14.41 -22.16
C ASN A 49 -17.92 -13.54 -22.13
N THR A 50 -17.43 -13.19 -23.31
CA THR A 50 -16.19 -12.42 -23.46
C THR A 50 -16.24 -11.05 -22.80
N ASP A 51 -17.36 -10.34 -22.96
CA ASP A 51 -17.50 -8.99 -22.41
C ASP A 51 -17.46 -9.00 -20.88
N THR A 52 -18.19 -9.91 -20.25
CA THR A 52 -18.19 -10.06 -18.80
C THR A 52 -16.82 -10.48 -18.30
N ALA A 53 -16.18 -11.44 -19.01
CA ALA A 53 -14.86 -11.93 -18.64
C ALA A 53 -13.83 -10.80 -18.65
N GLN A 54 -13.86 -9.94 -19.68
CA GLN A 54 -12.94 -8.80 -19.77
C GLN A 54 -13.17 -7.80 -18.63
N LYS A 55 -14.41 -7.51 -18.31
CA LYS A 55 -14.75 -6.59 -17.21
C LYS A 55 -14.26 -7.11 -15.88
N VAL A 56 -14.55 -8.37 -15.59
CA VAL A 56 -14.19 -8.98 -14.30
C VAL A 56 -12.67 -9.09 -14.15
N THR A 57 -11.97 -9.54 -15.20
CA THR A 57 -10.51 -9.64 -15.15
C THR A 57 -9.85 -8.28 -14.99
N ARG A 58 -10.39 -7.24 -15.63
CA ARG A 58 -9.86 -5.87 -15.48
C ARG A 58 -10.06 -5.38 -14.06
N GLN A 59 -11.24 -5.60 -13.47
CA GLN A 59 -11.51 -5.23 -12.10
C GLN A 59 -10.57 -5.95 -11.14
N ALA A 60 -10.37 -7.26 -11.34
CA ALA A 60 -9.46 -8.05 -10.51
C ALA A 60 -8.04 -7.49 -10.58
N SER A 61 -7.57 -7.17 -11.78
CA SER A 61 -6.23 -6.58 -11.96
C SER A 61 -6.07 -5.23 -11.26
N GLN A 62 -7.10 -4.39 -11.31
CA GLN A 62 -7.07 -3.10 -10.65
C GLN A 62 -7.02 -3.24 -9.13
N LEU A 63 -7.80 -4.18 -8.59
CA LEU A 63 -7.78 -4.44 -7.15
C LEU A 63 -6.45 -5.05 -6.70
N GLU A 64 -5.90 -5.98 -7.49
CA GLU A 64 -4.58 -6.56 -7.21
C GLU A 64 -3.50 -5.48 -7.16
N ALA A 65 -3.50 -4.58 -8.14
CA ALA A 65 -2.52 -3.51 -8.21
C ALA A 65 -2.63 -2.57 -6.99
N LYS A 66 -3.85 -2.25 -6.60
CA LYS A 66 -4.10 -1.37 -5.45
C LYS A 66 -3.61 -2.00 -4.16
N ILE A 67 -3.95 -3.27 -3.93
CA ILE A 67 -3.52 -4.01 -2.75
C ILE A 67 -1.99 -4.12 -2.74
N GLU A 68 -1.40 -4.43 -3.88
CA GLU A 68 0.05 -4.57 -4.01
C GLU A 68 0.78 -3.27 -3.69
N ARG A 69 0.27 -2.13 -4.16
CA ARG A 69 0.87 -0.83 -3.84
C ARG A 69 0.87 -0.57 -2.34
N TYR A 70 -0.23 -0.89 -1.68
CA TYR A 70 -0.32 -0.75 -0.23
C TYR A 70 0.66 -1.67 0.49
N GLU A 71 0.70 -2.93 0.10
CA GLU A 71 1.60 -3.92 0.72
C GLU A 71 3.06 -3.56 0.53
N LYS A 72 3.42 -2.97 -0.61
CA LYS A 72 4.79 -2.48 -0.86
C LYS A 72 5.17 -1.35 0.11
N MET A 73 4.24 -0.47 0.42
CA MET A 73 4.49 0.57 1.40
C MET A 73 4.74 -0.02 2.79
N CYS A 74 3.98 -1.02 3.17
CA CYS A 74 4.17 -1.72 4.45
C CYS A 74 5.51 -2.41 4.51
N THR A 75 5.90 -3.10 3.44
CA THR A 75 7.20 -3.77 3.33
C THR A 75 8.34 -2.75 3.41
N HIS A 76 8.18 -1.63 2.72
CA HIS A 76 9.17 -0.55 2.73
C HIS A 76 9.37 -0.02 4.15
N TRP A 77 8.26 0.19 4.88
CA TRP A 77 8.32 0.59 6.28
C TRP A 77 9.09 -0.43 7.13
N ASP A 78 8.77 -1.70 6.96
CA ASP A 78 9.45 -2.79 7.68
C ASP A 78 10.95 -2.81 7.39
N ASP A 79 11.32 -2.66 6.12
CA ASP A 79 12.72 -2.65 5.69
C ASP A 79 13.49 -1.50 6.33
N LEU A 80 12.89 -0.31 6.35
CA LEU A 80 13.51 0.87 6.95
C LEU A 80 13.67 0.71 8.46
N MET A 81 12.67 0.14 9.13
CA MET A 81 12.73 -0.14 10.56
C MET A 81 13.85 -1.15 10.86
N THR A 82 13.97 -2.18 10.01
CA THR A 82 15.03 -3.19 10.14
C THR A 82 16.41 -2.55 10.00
N ILE A 83 16.58 -1.63 9.05
CA ILE A 83 17.84 -0.89 8.89
C ILE A 83 18.19 -0.14 10.17
N CYS A 84 17.21 0.55 10.75
CA CYS A 84 17.43 1.29 12.00
C CYS A 84 17.87 0.36 13.13
N GLU A 85 17.16 -0.74 13.31
CA GLU A 85 17.43 -1.68 14.39
C GLU A 85 18.80 -2.33 14.25
N MET A 86 19.15 -2.76 13.05
CA MET A 86 20.45 -3.38 12.78
C MET A 86 21.59 -2.38 12.94
N ALA A 87 21.41 -1.16 12.46
CA ALA A 87 22.43 -0.11 12.57
C ALA A 87 22.72 0.21 14.04
N ILE A 88 21.67 0.32 14.83
CA ILE A 88 21.80 0.61 16.28
C ILE A 88 22.50 -0.55 16.99
N GLU A 89 22.08 -1.77 16.71
CA GLU A 89 22.66 -2.97 17.34
C GLU A 89 24.12 -3.15 17.01
N GLU A 90 24.49 -2.94 15.75
CA GLU A 90 25.86 -3.14 15.28
C GLU A 90 26.72 -1.88 15.38
N ASN A 91 26.14 -0.76 15.78
CA ASN A 91 26.81 0.55 15.83
C ASN A 91 27.46 0.88 14.48
N ASP A 92 26.70 0.67 13.41
CA ASP A 92 27.15 0.82 12.02
C ASP A 92 26.28 1.88 11.32
N ASP A 93 26.91 2.95 10.85
CA ASP A 93 26.19 4.05 10.19
C ASP A 93 26.27 4.02 8.67
N SER A 94 26.78 2.93 8.09
CA SER A 94 26.99 2.83 6.64
C SER A 94 25.70 2.92 5.82
N MET A 95 24.55 2.63 6.44
CA MET A 95 23.24 2.63 5.77
C MET A 95 22.44 3.90 5.98
N LEU A 96 23.04 4.93 6.57
CA LEU A 96 22.30 6.16 6.91
C LEU A 96 21.71 6.83 5.65
N ASP A 97 22.50 6.98 4.61
CA ASP A 97 22.04 7.62 3.37
C ASP A 97 20.86 6.86 2.75
N GLU A 98 20.95 5.53 2.75
CA GLU A 98 19.88 4.68 2.24
C GLU A 98 18.61 4.82 3.08
N LEU A 99 18.77 4.90 4.38
CA LEU A 99 17.64 5.11 5.30
C LEU A 99 16.95 6.46 5.02
N VAL A 100 17.72 7.53 4.90
CA VAL A 100 17.20 8.88 4.66
C VAL A 100 16.42 8.92 3.33
N GLU A 101 17.01 8.39 2.28
CA GLU A 101 16.38 8.35 0.95
C GLU A 101 15.12 7.47 0.97
N GLY A 102 15.22 6.31 1.62
CA GLY A 102 14.09 5.39 1.72
C GLY A 102 12.92 5.98 2.50
N TYR A 103 13.21 6.67 3.58
CA TYR A 103 12.18 7.33 4.38
C TYR A 103 11.46 8.41 3.56
N LYS A 104 12.21 9.23 2.84
CA LYS A 104 11.65 10.27 1.97
C LYS A 104 10.76 9.64 0.90
N SER A 105 11.23 8.56 0.29
CA SER A 105 10.48 7.85 -0.73
C SER A 105 9.17 7.29 -0.17
N LEU A 106 9.20 6.73 1.02
CA LEU A 106 8.01 6.20 1.69
C LEU A 106 6.99 7.30 1.96
N GLU A 107 7.44 8.44 2.46
CA GLU A 107 6.56 9.59 2.69
C GLU A 107 5.88 10.06 1.40
N GLU A 108 6.64 10.12 0.32
CA GLU A 108 6.13 10.52 -1.00
C GLU A 108 5.09 9.52 -1.52
N GLU A 109 5.36 8.23 -1.37
CA GLU A 109 4.42 7.18 -1.77
C GLU A 109 3.11 7.27 -1.00
N MET A 110 3.20 7.44 0.32
CA MET A 110 2.03 7.55 1.18
C MET A 110 1.20 8.79 0.84
N GLU A 111 1.86 9.91 0.60
CA GLU A 111 1.20 11.16 0.26
C GLU A 111 0.48 11.04 -1.09
N ARG A 112 1.10 10.39 -2.05
CA ARG A 112 0.50 10.16 -3.37
C ARG A 112 -0.78 9.35 -3.25
N GLU A 113 -0.73 8.24 -2.49
CA GLU A 113 -1.90 7.39 -2.29
C GLU A 113 -3.01 8.13 -1.53
N ARG A 114 -2.63 8.95 -0.55
CA ARG A 114 -3.60 9.74 0.22
C ARG A 114 -4.33 10.74 -0.67
N LEU A 115 -3.59 11.44 -1.53
CA LEU A 115 -4.16 12.43 -2.45
C LEU A 115 -5.07 11.77 -3.48
N GLU A 116 -4.65 10.64 -4.05
CA GLU A 116 -5.46 9.89 -4.99
C GLU A 116 -6.77 9.44 -4.36
N THR A 117 -6.71 8.99 -3.12
CA THR A 117 -7.90 8.54 -2.37
C THR A 117 -8.87 9.70 -2.16
N LEU A 118 -8.36 10.86 -1.79
CA LEU A 118 -9.20 12.05 -1.59
C LEU A 118 -9.92 12.45 -2.86
N LEU A 119 -9.20 12.47 -3.97
CA LEU A 119 -9.77 12.83 -5.27
C LEU A 119 -10.80 11.81 -5.74
N SER A 120 -10.48 10.54 -5.61
CA SER A 120 -11.40 9.45 -5.99
C SER A 120 -12.64 9.45 -5.11
N GLY A 121 -12.48 9.65 -3.80
CA GLY A 121 -13.58 9.70 -2.86
C GLY A 121 -14.57 10.82 -3.17
N GLU A 122 -14.06 12.00 -3.45
CA GLU A 122 -14.88 13.15 -3.83
C GLU A 122 -15.62 12.90 -5.14
N TYR A 123 -14.91 12.38 -6.12
CA TYR A 123 -15.45 12.08 -7.43
C TYR A 123 -16.54 11.02 -7.33
N ASP A 124 -16.27 9.94 -6.59
CA ASP A 124 -17.25 8.86 -6.39
C ASP A 124 -18.50 9.37 -5.70
N GLY A 125 -18.33 10.26 -4.72
CA GLY A 125 -19.43 10.89 -4.03
C GLY A 125 -20.32 11.68 -4.99
N ASN A 126 -19.71 12.41 -5.90
CA ASN A 126 -20.44 13.18 -6.92
C ASN A 126 -21.17 12.27 -7.89
N ASN A 127 -20.57 11.15 -8.25
CA ASN A 127 -21.19 10.20 -9.18
C ASN A 127 -22.36 9.46 -8.57
N ALA A 128 -22.38 9.33 -7.28
CA ALA A 128 -23.47 8.65 -6.57
C ALA A 128 -24.76 9.46 -6.60
N ILE A 129 -24.67 10.72 -6.92
CA ILE A 129 -25.81 11.62 -7.02
C ILE A 129 -26.48 11.44 -8.37
#